data_6008083288115e48ebae83e4a2462739
#
_entry.id   6008083288115e48ebae83e4a2462739
#
_cell.length_a   1.000
_cell.length_b   1.000
_cell.length_c   1.000
_cell.angle_alpha   90.00
_cell.angle_beta   90.00
_cell.angle_gamma   90.00
#
_symmetry.space_group_name_H-M   'P 1'
#
loop_
_entity.id
_entity.type
_entity.pdbx_description
1 polymer ?
#
loop_
_entity_poly.entity_id
_entity_poly.type
_entity_poly.pdbx_seq_one_letter_code
_entity_poly.pdbx_strand_id
1 'polypeptide(L)'
;MLTTIGSDGSLRCRPMATQQAEFDGTLWFFTQADSPKVDEVQQEQHVNVSYTDCDEHRYVSISGRATLIQERQKIEELWSPILNTWFPLGLDDPQLALLRVEADSWEYWDCQMATMVPLDGHKPSSHNDLAHEPEKPRKGDLSDTWVTQDVGTRKTRNAMS
;
A
#
# COMPACT_ATOMS: atom_id res chain seq x y z
N MET A 1 -5.02 -1.33 4.07
CA MET A 1 -5.69 -0.11 4.59
C MET A 1 -4.75 1.08 4.45
N LEU A 2 -5.25 2.24 4.01
CA LEU A 2 -4.48 3.49 3.96
C LEU A 2 -4.99 4.43 5.07
N THR A 3 -4.09 4.95 5.88
CA THR A 3 -4.36 5.95 6.92
C THR A 3 -3.72 7.27 6.54
N THR A 4 -4.50 8.34 6.55
CA THR A 4 -4.12 9.73 6.29
C THR A 4 -4.43 10.59 7.52
N ILE A 5 -3.95 11.83 7.51
CA ILE A 5 -4.21 12.81 8.57
C ILE A 5 -5.18 13.86 8.02
N GLY A 6 -6.33 14.01 8.69
CA GLY A 6 -7.30 15.05 8.38
C GLY A 6 -6.82 16.44 8.79
N SER A 7 -7.44 17.49 8.25
CA SER A 7 -7.12 18.88 8.56
C SER A 7 -7.30 19.24 10.06
N ASP A 8 -8.09 18.46 10.77
CA ASP A 8 -8.30 18.54 12.21
C ASP A 8 -7.30 17.71 13.05
N GLY A 9 -6.29 17.08 12.38
CA GLY A 9 -5.33 16.18 13.00
C GLY A 9 -5.85 14.78 13.25
N SER A 10 -7.09 14.46 12.90
CA SER A 10 -7.66 13.13 13.08
C SER A 10 -7.06 12.13 12.08
N LEU A 11 -6.82 10.90 12.52
CA LEU A 11 -6.41 9.80 11.65
C LEU A 11 -7.65 9.20 10.97
N ARG A 12 -7.58 9.05 9.64
CA ARG A 12 -8.67 8.50 8.83
C ARG A 12 -8.17 7.31 8.04
N CYS A 13 -8.73 6.14 8.33
CA CYS A 13 -8.34 4.88 7.72
C CYS A 13 -9.42 4.41 6.72
N ARG A 14 -8.99 3.90 5.55
CA ARG A 14 -9.90 3.38 4.52
C ARG A 14 -9.26 2.23 3.72
N PRO A 15 -10.08 1.31 3.19
CA PRO A 15 -9.56 0.28 2.30
C PRO A 15 -9.11 0.89 0.97
N MET A 16 -8.00 0.38 0.45
CA MET A 16 -7.48 0.70 -0.88
C MET A 16 -7.10 -0.60 -1.58
N ALA A 17 -7.35 -0.68 -2.88
CA ALA A 17 -6.87 -1.77 -3.71
C ALA A 17 -5.41 -1.49 -4.10
N THR A 18 -4.51 -2.36 -3.69
CA THR A 18 -3.10 -2.31 -4.09
C THR A 18 -2.95 -2.80 -5.52
N GLN A 19 -2.11 -2.16 -6.30
CA GLN A 19 -1.81 -2.62 -7.65
C GLN A 19 -0.76 -3.73 -7.62
N GLN A 20 -0.87 -4.66 -8.57
CA GLN A 20 0.12 -5.72 -8.77
C GLN A 20 1.34 -5.11 -9.46
N ALA A 21 2.24 -4.57 -8.67
CA ALA A 21 3.55 -4.10 -9.11
C ALA A 21 4.61 -4.69 -8.18
N GLU A 22 5.80 -4.91 -8.72
CA GLU A 22 6.94 -5.30 -7.89
C GLU A 22 7.21 -4.19 -6.86
N PHE A 23 7.34 -4.58 -5.58
CA PHE A 23 7.61 -3.62 -4.53
C PHE A 23 9.08 -3.16 -4.58
N ASP A 24 9.28 -1.96 -5.04
CA ASP A 24 10.58 -1.27 -5.11
C ASP A 24 10.77 -0.21 -4.02
N GLY A 25 9.90 -0.21 -3.00
CA GLY A 25 9.78 0.84 -1.98
C GLY A 25 8.66 1.83 -2.31
N THR A 26 7.87 1.56 -3.36
CA THR A 26 6.77 2.41 -3.79
C THR A 26 5.47 1.60 -3.85
N LEU A 27 4.39 2.16 -3.32
CA LEU A 27 3.05 1.60 -3.43
C LEU A 27 2.18 2.51 -4.29
N TRP A 28 1.32 1.91 -5.10
CA TRP A 28 0.44 2.61 -6.02
C TRP A 28 -1.02 2.28 -5.76
N PHE A 29 -1.88 3.30 -5.69
CA PHE A 29 -3.31 3.15 -5.45
C PHE A 29 -4.09 4.02 -6.42
N PHE A 30 -5.07 3.45 -7.12
CA PHE A 30 -6.02 4.23 -7.89
C PHE A 30 -6.96 5.02 -6.98
N THR A 31 -7.24 6.25 -7.36
CA THR A 31 -8.14 7.16 -6.67
C THR A 31 -8.80 8.13 -7.63
N GLN A 32 -9.80 8.85 -7.15
CA GLN A 32 -10.32 10.05 -7.79
C GLN A 32 -9.59 11.27 -7.24
N ALA A 33 -9.17 12.17 -8.12
CA ALA A 33 -8.38 13.35 -7.79
C ALA A 33 -9.13 14.34 -6.86
N ASP A 34 -10.47 14.35 -6.93
CA ASP A 34 -11.36 15.18 -6.12
C ASP A 34 -11.82 14.51 -4.82
N SER A 35 -11.22 13.38 -4.44
CA SER A 35 -11.61 12.67 -3.23
C SER A 35 -11.02 13.30 -1.95
N PRO A 36 -11.74 13.26 -0.82
CA PRO A 36 -11.27 13.86 0.45
C PRO A 36 -9.89 13.40 0.90
N LYS A 37 -9.52 12.16 0.61
CA LYS A 37 -8.18 11.63 0.94
C LYS A 37 -7.06 12.30 0.15
N VAL A 38 -7.36 12.83 -1.05
CA VAL A 38 -6.40 13.59 -1.84
C VAL A 38 -6.15 14.96 -1.20
N ASP A 39 -7.22 15.63 -0.74
CA ASP A 39 -7.10 16.88 0.00
C ASP A 39 -6.27 16.69 1.29
N GLU A 40 -6.51 15.58 2.01
CA GLU A 40 -5.75 15.22 3.21
C GLU A 40 -4.26 15.04 2.89
N VAL A 41 -3.93 14.27 1.85
CA VAL A 41 -2.55 14.04 1.40
C VAL A 41 -1.86 15.31 0.90
N GLN A 42 -2.59 16.21 0.25
CA GLN A 42 -2.04 17.49 -0.19
C GLN A 42 -1.68 18.42 0.98
N GLN A 43 -2.41 18.33 2.09
CA GLN A 43 -2.15 19.09 3.31
C GLN A 43 -1.07 18.43 4.17
N GLU A 44 -1.11 17.12 4.32
CA GLU A 44 -0.16 16.33 5.10
C GLU A 44 0.16 15.02 4.36
N GLN A 45 1.38 14.94 3.84
CA GLN A 45 1.81 13.83 2.99
C GLN A 45 2.10 12.54 3.76
N HIS A 46 2.30 12.61 5.09
CA HIS A 46 2.60 11.43 5.88
C HIS A 46 1.37 10.51 5.95
N VAL A 47 1.61 9.26 5.63
CA VAL A 47 0.59 8.22 5.58
C VAL A 47 1.12 6.92 6.18
N ASN A 48 0.20 6.04 6.55
CA ASN A 48 0.52 4.67 6.87
C ASN A 48 -0.33 3.73 6.01
N VAL A 49 0.31 2.72 5.45
CA VAL A 49 -0.35 1.63 4.73
C VAL A 49 -0.18 0.34 5.54
N SER A 50 -1.28 -0.31 5.89
CA SER A 50 -1.24 -1.58 6.60
C SER A 50 -1.87 -2.70 5.80
N TYR A 51 -1.23 -3.87 5.85
CA TYR A 51 -1.72 -5.12 5.30
C TYR A 51 -1.90 -6.14 6.41
N THR A 52 -2.91 -6.98 6.27
CA THR A 52 -3.23 -8.02 7.24
C THR A 52 -3.62 -9.28 6.49
N ASP A 53 -2.94 -10.37 6.80
CA ASP A 53 -3.35 -11.72 6.46
C ASP A 53 -3.78 -12.43 7.76
N CYS A 54 -5.10 -12.57 7.92
CA CYS A 54 -5.65 -13.18 9.12
C CYS A 54 -5.44 -14.70 9.15
N ASP A 55 -5.33 -15.34 7.98
CA ASP A 55 -5.19 -16.80 7.89
C ASP A 55 -3.77 -17.23 8.28
N GLU A 56 -2.76 -16.47 7.87
CA GLU A 56 -1.37 -16.71 8.18
C GLU A 56 -0.86 -15.91 9.39
N HIS A 57 -1.73 -15.11 10.04
CA HIS A 57 -1.39 -14.27 11.18
C HIS A 57 -0.20 -13.34 10.94
N ARG A 58 -0.15 -12.74 9.76
CA ARG A 58 0.92 -11.82 9.36
C ARG A 58 0.38 -10.40 9.21
N TYR A 59 1.21 -9.43 9.54
CA TYR A 59 0.85 -8.03 9.52
C TYR A 59 2.02 -7.22 8.99
N VAL A 60 1.71 -6.20 8.18
CA VAL A 60 2.69 -5.25 7.65
C VAL A 60 2.19 -3.84 7.91
N SER A 61 3.04 -2.98 8.39
CA SER A 61 2.80 -1.54 8.53
C SER A 61 3.89 -0.79 7.79
N ILE A 62 3.52 0.07 6.84
CA ILE A 62 4.43 0.84 6.01
C ILE A 62 4.13 2.31 6.26
N SER A 63 5.08 3.05 6.81
CA SER A 63 5.02 4.49 6.93
C SER A 63 5.74 5.15 5.77
N GLY A 64 5.18 6.23 5.23
CA GLY A 64 5.74 6.88 4.05
C GLY A 64 5.05 8.18 3.70
N ARG A 65 5.33 8.67 2.51
CA ARG A 65 4.75 9.91 1.98
C ARG A 65 3.96 9.64 0.72
N ALA A 66 2.73 10.13 0.72
CA ALA A 66 1.85 10.03 -0.43
C ALA A 66 1.92 11.27 -1.30
N THR A 67 1.82 11.07 -2.61
CA THR A 67 1.76 12.13 -3.63
C THR A 67 0.72 11.77 -4.67
N LEU A 68 -0.09 12.75 -5.10
CA LEU A 68 -1.04 12.58 -6.21
C LEU A 68 -0.30 12.62 -7.55
N ILE A 69 -0.54 11.63 -8.38
CA ILE A 69 0.01 11.49 -9.74
C ILE A 69 -1.15 11.39 -10.73
N GLN A 70 -1.15 12.27 -11.75
CA GLN A 70 -2.14 12.27 -12.84
C GLN A 70 -1.46 12.04 -14.20
N GLU A 71 -0.28 11.44 -14.19
CA GLU A 71 0.45 11.11 -15.41
C GLU A 71 -0.25 9.97 -16.15
N ARG A 72 -0.77 10.27 -17.34
CA ARG A 72 -1.56 9.35 -18.15
C ARG A 72 -0.83 8.05 -18.46
N GLN A 73 0.45 8.14 -18.80
CA GLN A 73 1.26 6.97 -19.14
C GLN A 73 1.35 6.00 -17.94
N LYS A 74 1.57 6.52 -16.73
CA LYS A 74 1.65 5.68 -15.52
C LYS A 74 0.30 5.07 -15.13
N ILE A 75 -0.78 5.83 -15.32
CA ILE A 75 -2.14 5.34 -15.12
C ILE A 75 -2.43 4.16 -16.06
N GLU A 76 -2.11 4.28 -17.35
CA GLU A 76 -2.32 3.23 -18.34
C GLU A 76 -1.46 1.99 -18.07
N GLU A 77 -0.21 2.17 -17.64
CA GLU A 77 0.71 1.08 -17.28
C GLU A 77 0.14 0.20 -16.15
N LEU A 78 -0.46 0.83 -15.15
CA LEU A 78 -0.98 0.15 -13.96
C LEU A 78 -2.46 -0.25 -14.09
N TRP A 79 -3.12 0.15 -15.17
CA TRP A 79 -4.55 -0.10 -15.34
C TRP A 79 -4.86 -1.59 -15.50
N SER A 80 -5.86 -2.05 -14.77
CA SER A 80 -6.43 -3.39 -14.92
C SER A 80 -7.94 -3.32 -15.09
N PRO A 81 -8.56 -4.15 -15.97
CA PRO A 81 -10.00 -4.16 -16.21
C PRO A 81 -10.87 -4.36 -14.98
N ILE A 82 -10.35 -5.00 -13.93
CA ILE A 82 -11.07 -5.17 -12.67
C ILE A 82 -11.40 -3.82 -11.99
N LEU A 83 -10.62 -2.79 -12.28
CA LEU A 83 -10.81 -1.44 -11.75
C LEU A 83 -12.08 -0.76 -12.28
N ASN A 84 -12.66 -1.24 -13.40
CA ASN A 84 -13.93 -0.73 -13.90
C ASN A 84 -15.08 -0.84 -12.87
N THR A 85 -14.96 -1.73 -11.88
CA THR A 85 -15.93 -1.84 -10.78
C THR A 85 -15.99 -0.56 -9.94
N TRP A 86 -14.86 0.10 -9.76
CA TRP A 86 -14.75 1.34 -8.96
C TRP A 86 -14.65 2.60 -9.82
N PHE A 87 -14.21 2.46 -11.08
CA PHE A 87 -14.03 3.54 -12.04
C PHE A 87 -14.79 3.20 -13.34
N PRO A 88 -16.13 3.41 -13.37
CA PRO A 88 -16.97 2.99 -14.51
C PRO A 88 -16.62 3.66 -15.84
N LEU A 89 -16.04 4.87 -15.81
CA LEU A 89 -15.56 5.58 -17.00
C LEU A 89 -14.21 5.08 -17.47
N GLY A 90 -13.56 4.18 -16.69
CA GLY A 90 -12.28 3.61 -17.04
C GLY A 90 -11.19 4.66 -17.17
N LEU A 91 -10.33 4.46 -18.16
CA LEU A 91 -9.25 5.38 -18.49
C LEU A 91 -9.72 6.75 -19.02
N ASP A 92 -10.98 6.90 -19.38
CA ASP A 92 -11.54 8.16 -19.85
C ASP A 92 -12.08 9.05 -18.72
N ASP A 93 -12.00 8.57 -17.47
CA ASP A 93 -12.38 9.36 -16.29
C ASP A 93 -11.38 10.52 -16.08
N PRO A 94 -11.81 11.79 -16.19
CA PRO A 94 -10.93 12.93 -16.01
C PRO A 94 -10.44 13.10 -14.55
N GLN A 95 -11.11 12.44 -13.60
CA GLN A 95 -10.73 12.45 -12.19
C GLN A 95 -9.84 11.26 -11.82
N LEU A 96 -9.58 10.34 -12.76
CA LEU A 96 -8.74 9.18 -12.49
C LEU A 96 -7.31 9.62 -12.19
N ALA A 97 -6.79 9.17 -11.05
CA ALA A 97 -5.46 9.50 -10.57
C ALA A 97 -4.85 8.32 -9.80
N LEU A 98 -3.59 8.44 -9.49
CA LEU A 98 -2.85 7.53 -8.63
C LEU A 98 -2.39 8.27 -7.36
N LEU A 99 -2.46 7.60 -6.22
CA LEU A 99 -1.67 7.94 -5.06
C LEU A 99 -0.41 7.08 -5.09
N ARG A 100 0.74 7.73 -5.18
CA ARG A 100 2.06 7.12 -5.02
C ARG A 100 2.47 7.28 -3.56
N VAL A 101 2.75 6.17 -2.89
CA VAL A 101 3.29 6.17 -1.53
C VAL A 101 4.73 5.70 -1.58
N GLU A 102 5.66 6.58 -1.27
CA GLU A 102 7.08 6.24 -1.10
C GLU A 102 7.30 5.83 0.35
N ALA A 103 7.71 4.57 0.56
CA ALA A 103 7.95 4.02 1.88
C ALA A 103 9.21 4.63 2.50
N ASP A 104 9.09 5.18 3.71
CA ASP A 104 10.21 5.65 4.52
C ASP A 104 10.67 4.54 5.49
N SER A 105 9.72 3.78 6.07
CA SER A 105 9.99 2.65 6.96
C SER A 105 8.85 1.63 6.91
N TRP A 106 9.14 0.39 7.32
CA TRP A 106 8.14 -0.66 7.44
C TRP A 106 8.45 -1.59 8.60
N GLU A 107 7.39 -2.16 9.15
CA GLU A 107 7.41 -3.16 10.21
C GLU A 107 6.63 -4.38 9.76
N TYR A 108 7.12 -5.56 10.09
CA TYR A 108 6.50 -6.83 9.76
C TYR A 108 6.37 -7.72 11.01
N TRP A 109 5.22 -8.30 11.20
CA TRP A 109 4.97 -9.25 12.28
C TRP A 109 4.46 -10.57 11.71
N ASP A 110 5.07 -11.66 12.12
CA ASP A 110 4.65 -13.03 11.83
C ASP A 110 4.36 -13.74 13.16
N CYS A 111 3.10 -14.11 13.39
CA CYS A 111 2.64 -14.66 14.66
C CYS A 111 2.45 -16.18 14.62
N GLN A 112 2.94 -16.90 13.61
CA GLN A 112 2.75 -18.35 13.48
C GLN A 112 3.33 -19.15 14.66
N MET A 113 4.25 -18.59 15.43
CA MET A 113 4.88 -19.27 16.57
C MET A 113 4.61 -18.59 17.92
N ALA A 114 3.48 -17.90 18.09
CA ALA A 114 3.16 -17.14 19.30
C ALA A 114 4.24 -16.10 19.72
N THR A 115 5.17 -15.79 18.85
CA THR A 115 6.22 -14.80 19.06
C THR A 115 6.09 -13.73 17.98
N MET A 116 5.75 -12.51 18.37
CA MET A 116 5.86 -11.36 17.49
C MET A 116 7.34 -11.09 17.24
N VAL A 117 7.78 -11.23 16.00
CA VAL A 117 9.13 -10.84 15.59
C VAL A 117 8.98 -9.57 14.75
N PRO A 118 9.27 -8.38 15.31
CA PRO A 118 9.34 -7.17 14.51
C PRO A 118 10.58 -7.26 13.60
N LEU A 119 10.37 -7.11 12.29
CA LEU A 119 11.44 -6.89 11.33
C LEU A 119 11.36 -5.43 10.90
N ASP A 120 12.27 -4.61 11.41
CA ASP A 120 12.34 -3.21 11.04
C ASP A 120 13.10 -3.05 9.72
N GLY A 121 12.47 -2.42 8.73
CA GLY A 121 13.11 -2.01 7.51
C GLY A 121 13.09 -0.49 7.37
N HIS A 122 14.24 0.10 7.02
CA HIS A 122 14.34 1.51 6.69
C HIS A 122 14.93 1.67 5.28
N LYS A 123 14.37 2.57 4.50
CA LYS A 123 15.03 3.03 3.27
C LYS A 123 16.30 3.77 3.69
N PRO A 124 17.51 3.39 3.20
CA PRO A 124 18.71 4.11 3.59
C PRO A 124 18.59 5.57 3.17
N SER A 125 18.44 6.46 4.14
CA SER A 125 18.57 7.89 3.90
C SER A 125 20.01 8.17 3.48
N SER A 126 20.19 8.91 2.41
CA SER A 126 21.50 9.35 1.91
C SER A 126 22.08 10.44 2.81
N HIS A 127 22.28 10.18 4.10
CA HIS A 127 23.06 11.00 5.00
C HIS A 127 23.59 10.14 6.16
N ASN A 128 24.86 9.84 6.07
CA ASN A 128 25.89 9.58 7.08
C ASN A 128 25.41 9.34 8.52
N ASP A 129 24.92 8.14 8.83
CA ASP A 129 24.90 7.61 10.20
C ASP A 129 25.71 6.31 10.23
N LEU A 130 27.02 6.51 10.52
CA LEU A 130 27.94 5.46 10.92
C LEU A 130 27.63 5.11 12.39
N ALA A 131 26.86 4.07 12.65
CA ALA A 131 27.01 3.16 13.79
C ALA A 131 25.74 2.33 14.02
N HIS A 132 25.70 1.21 13.45
CA HIS A 132 25.09 -0.08 13.79
C HIS A 132 24.65 -0.75 12.49
N GLU A 133 25.39 -1.78 12.06
CA GLU A 133 24.92 -2.65 10.99
C GLU A 133 23.77 -3.51 11.54
N PRO A 134 22.50 -3.25 11.17
CA PRO A 134 21.50 -4.28 11.26
C PRO A 134 21.73 -5.25 10.09
N GLU A 135 21.65 -6.55 10.35
CA GLU A 135 21.65 -7.57 9.32
C GLU A 135 20.74 -7.14 8.17
N LYS A 136 21.30 -7.16 6.95
CA LYS A 136 20.56 -6.82 5.73
C LYS A 136 19.27 -7.64 5.66
N PRO A 137 18.08 -7.01 5.57
CA PRO A 137 16.86 -7.73 5.24
C PRO A 137 17.11 -8.41 3.89
N ARG A 138 16.79 -9.69 3.80
CA ARG A 138 16.92 -10.46 2.55
C ARG A 138 16.03 -9.78 1.52
N LYS A 139 16.66 -9.26 0.45
CA LYS A 139 15.94 -8.81 -0.75
C LYS A 139 15.13 -10.01 -1.25
N GLY A 140 13.83 -9.98 -1.13
CA GLY A 140 12.95 -11.04 -1.61
C GLY A 140 11.69 -11.25 -0.79
N ASP A 141 11.67 -10.86 0.48
CA ASP A 141 10.59 -11.29 1.39
C ASP A 141 9.29 -10.48 1.32
N LEU A 142 9.30 -9.26 0.81
CA LEU A 142 8.08 -8.46 0.66
C LEU A 142 7.45 -8.59 -0.73
N SER A 143 8.23 -8.85 -1.78
CA SER A 143 7.73 -8.97 -3.15
C SER A 143 7.02 -10.31 -3.41
N ASP A 144 7.44 -11.40 -2.75
CA ASP A 144 6.93 -12.73 -3.08
C ASP A 144 5.65 -13.12 -2.32
N THR A 145 5.25 -12.39 -1.27
CA THR A 145 4.21 -12.92 -0.38
C THR A 145 2.97 -12.03 -0.24
N TRP A 146 3.03 -10.69 -0.41
CA TRP A 146 1.96 -9.85 0.10
C TRP A 146 1.42 -8.78 -0.83
N VAL A 147 2.23 -8.19 -1.67
CA VAL A 147 1.81 -7.11 -2.57
C VAL A 147 1.13 -7.67 -3.82
N THR A 148 1.29 -8.96 -4.10
CA THR A 148 0.74 -9.64 -5.28
C THR A 148 -0.47 -10.53 -5.01
N GLN A 149 -0.93 -10.72 -3.78
CA GLN A 149 -2.12 -11.56 -3.52
C GLN A 149 -3.43 -10.83 -3.74
N ASP A 150 -3.92 -11.05 -4.91
CA ASP A 150 -5.25 -11.43 -5.39
C ASP A 150 -6.47 -10.79 -4.69
N VAL A 151 -6.93 -9.71 -5.30
CA VAL A 151 -8.31 -9.26 -5.17
C VAL A 151 -9.16 -10.06 -6.17
N GLY A 152 -9.42 -11.32 -5.87
CA GLY A 152 -10.40 -12.01 -6.70
C GLY A 152 -10.32 -13.53 -6.67
N THR A 153 -11.12 -14.12 -5.90
CA THR A 153 -12.05 -15.23 -6.11
C THR A 153 -12.26 -15.98 -4.80
N ARG A 154 -13.16 -15.50 -3.98
CA ARG A 154 -13.90 -16.41 -3.09
C ARG A 154 -14.68 -17.35 -3.98
N LYS A 155 -14.17 -18.54 -4.23
CA LYS A 155 -15.00 -19.68 -4.62
C LYS A 155 -15.97 -19.93 -3.48
N THR A 156 -17.22 -19.57 -3.70
CA THR A 156 -18.35 -20.08 -2.91
C THR A 156 -18.32 -21.59 -2.99
N ARG A 157 -17.87 -22.26 -1.93
CA ARG A 157 -18.19 -23.68 -1.72
C ARG A 157 -19.68 -23.77 -1.42
N ASN A 158 -20.45 -24.13 -2.43
CA ASN A 158 -21.79 -24.65 -2.25
C ASN A 158 -21.66 -25.95 -1.46
N ALA A 159 -22.17 -25.94 -0.23
CA ALA A 159 -22.49 -27.17 0.48
C ALA A 159 -23.81 -27.70 -0.08
N MET A 160 -23.73 -28.76 -0.87
CA MET A 160 -24.85 -29.69 -1.09
C MET A 160 -24.58 -30.94 -0.27
N SER A 161 -25.44 -31.23 0.61
CA SER A 161 -26.06 -32.44 1.13
C SER A 161 -26.12 -32.43 2.63
#